data_120ea4e9a302e5a2ce7b51a36073e405
#
_entry.id   120ea4e9a302e5a2ce7b51a36073e405
#
_cell.length_a   1.000
_cell.length_b   1.000
_cell.length_c   1.000
_cell.angle_alpha   90.00
_cell.angle_beta   90.00
_cell.angle_gamma   90.00
#
_symmetry.space_group_name_H-M   'P 1'
#
loop_
_entity.id
_entity.type
_entity.pdbx_description
1 polymer ?
#
loop_
_entity_poly.entity_id
_entity_poly.type
_entity_poly.pdbx_seq_one_letter_code
_entity_poly.pdbx_strand_id
1 'polypeptide(L)'
;EMRQGTWNKVSKRCFELRGKLLGIVGYGHIGSQLSVLAESMGMQVIYHDVVPLMPLGSARQADSLEELLSEADFVSIHVPELPETRGMIGERELSLMKPGAYLINNARGTVVQIPALVEALKSQHIGGCALDVYPREPAKNGVNAFNNDLNEWASELQSQANVIMTPHIGGSTEEAQRAIGVEVSNALCRYLNFGVSTGAVNFPEVNLRPIMEQEVRSIRLCYVHHNQPGALLAVNEIIGSHNVDKQITDSLKDIAYLLADISDVSESDIQDIHMRLSKTPASILVRGPCTDPDSSSLLNLHSLSTPMCSADGHRLVESVSSLRSASIEHAASYPWTGNAECESVA
;
A
#
# COMPACT_ATOMS: atom_id res chain seq x y z
N GLU A 1 -12.60 -9.45 35.82
CA GLU A 1 -13.00 -10.26 36.99
C GLU A 1 -11.87 -10.28 38.05
N MET A 2 -10.67 -10.80 37.74
CA MET A 2 -9.54 -10.87 38.70
C MET A 2 -9.16 -9.53 39.33
N ARG A 3 -9.15 -8.42 38.59
CA ARG A 3 -8.91 -7.08 39.15
C ARG A 3 -9.98 -6.60 40.12
N GLN A 4 -11.16 -7.24 40.08
CA GLN A 4 -12.30 -6.99 41.00
C GLN A 4 -12.38 -8.06 42.09
N GLY A 5 -11.35 -8.91 42.22
CA GLY A 5 -11.30 -9.98 43.23
C GLY A 5 -12.16 -11.21 42.90
N THR A 6 -12.74 -11.29 41.71
CA THR A 6 -13.60 -12.42 41.32
C THR A 6 -12.75 -13.54 40.71
N TRP A 7 -12.78 -14.72 41.33
CA TRP A 7 -12.19 -15.95 40.84
C TRP A 7 -13.24 -16.81 40.13
N ASN A 8 -13.19 -16.90 38.79
CA ASN A 8 -14.13 -17.69 38.01
C ASN A 8 -13.39 -18.62 37.06
N LYS A 9 -13.14 -19.87 37.46
CA LYS A 9 -12.42 -20.88 36.66
C LYS A 9 -13.43 -21.75 35.91
N VAL A 10 -13.67 -21.41 34.63
CA VAL A 10 -14.58 -22.16 33.75
C VAL A 10 -13.87 -22.55 32.48
N SER A 11 -14.22 -23.72 31.90
CA SER A 11 -13.75 -24.19 30.61
C SER A 11 -14.83 -24.06 29.50
N LYS A 12 -16.06 -23.76 29.90
CA LYS A 12 -17.17 -23.63 28.93
C LYS A 12 -16.92 -22.45 27.97
N ARG A 13 -16.94 -22.70 26.66
CA ARG A 13 -16.66 -21.74 25.59
C ARG A 13 -15.19 -21.22 25.55
N CYS A 14 -14.26 -21.94 26.18
CA CYS A 14 -12.85 -21.68 26.04
C CYS A 14 -12.26 -22.68 25.04
N PHE A 15 -11.62 -22.18 24.00
CA PHE A 15 -11.09 -22.97 22.87
C PHE A 15 -9.61 -22.72 22.69
N GLU A 16 -8.88 -23.74 22.26
CA GLU A 16 -7.51 -23.64 21.83
C GLU A 16 -7.44 -23.04 20.41
N LEU A 17 -6.39 -22.27 20.11
CA LEU A 17 -6.09 -21.85 18.73
C LEU A 17 -5.57 -22.99 17.88
N ARG A 18 -4.80 -23.90 18.52
CA ARG A 18 -4.21 -25.06 17.85
C ARG A 18 -5.29 -25.91 17.18
N GLY A 19 -5.08 -26.23 15.90
CA GLY A 19 -5.99 -27.04 15.11
C GLY A 19 -7.22 -26.31 14.59
N LYS A 20 -7.36 -25.00 14.87
CA LYS A 20 -8.39 -24.14 14.26
C LYS A 20 -7.99 -23.70 12.87
N LEU A 21 -8.98 -23.40 12.04
CA LEU A 21 -8.79 -22.89 10.68
C LEU A 21 -8.93 -21.37 10.64
N LEU A 22 -7.87 -20.68 10.23
CA LEU A 22 -7.89 -19.25 9.94
C LEU A 22 -8.15 -19.04 8.45
N GLY A 23 -9.24 -18.34 8.12
CA GLY A 23 -9.52 -17.82 6.79
C GLY A 23 -8.95 -16.42 6.63
N ILE A 24 -8.12 -16.19 5.60
CA ILE A 24 -7.51 -14.90 5.29
C ILE A 24 -8.11 -14.36 3.99
N VAL A 25 -8.83 -13.24 4.08
CA VAL A 25 -9.42 -12.55 2.93
C VAL A 25 -8.48 -11.43 2.48
N GLY A 26 -7.78 -11.64 1.36
CA GLY A 26 -6.67 -10.81 0.89
C GLY A 26 -5.31 -11.37 1.35
N TYR A 27 -4.55 -11.97 0.42
CA TYR A 27 -3.27 -12.64 0.70
C TYR A 27 -2.06 -11.82 0.25
N GLY A 28 -2.16 -10.49 0.39
CA GLY A 28 -1.07 -9.54 0.13
C GLY A 28 0.03 -9.59 1.20
N HIS A 29 0.78 -8.50 1.35
CA HIS A 29 1.92 -8.43 2.29
C HIS A 29 1.55 -8.76 3.75
N ILE A 30 0.39 -8.32 4.23
CA ILE A 30 -0.04 -8.56 5.61
C ILE A 30 -0.63 -9.97 5.75
N GLY A 31 -1.55 -10.35 4.85
CA GLY A 31 -2.22 -11.65 4.92
C GLY A 31 -1.25 -12.82 4.82
N SER A 32 -0.27 -12.74 3.93
CA SER A 32 0.74 -13.78 3.77
C SER A 32 1.67 -13.91 5.00
N GLN A 33 2.05 -12.80 5.64
CA GLN A 33 2.81 -12.86 6.88
C GLN A 33 1.97 -13.41 8.04
N LEU A 34 0.68 -13.03 8.11
CA LEU A 34 -0.23 -13.57 9.12
C LEU A 34 -0.37 -15.09 8.99
N SER A 35 -0.39 -15.62 7.76
CA SER A 35 -0.49 -17.07 7.57
C SER A 35 0.69 -17.82 8.23
N VAL A 36 1.90 -17.32 8.07
CA VAL A 36 3.10 -17.92 8.68
C VAL A 36 3.04 -17.85 10.21
N LEU A 37 2.60 -16.72 10.77
CA LEU A 37 2.43 -16.56 12.20
C LEU A 37 1.36 -17.49 12.77
N ALA A 38 0.22 -17.61 12.08
CA ALA A 38 -0.88 -18.50 12.48
C ALA A 38 -0.46 -19.98 12.47
N GLU A 39 0.26 -20.42 11.43
CA GLU A 39 0.81 -21.76 11.37
C GLU A 39 1.79 -22.05 12.51
N SER A 40 2.61 -21.07 12.89
CA SER A 40 3.52 -21.20 14.02
C SER A 40 2.80 -21.39 15.37
N MET A 41 1.56 -20.90 15.48
CA MET A 41 0.66 -21.14 16.63
C MET A 41 -0.09 -22.47 16.54
N GLY A 42 0.12 -23.24 15.46
CA GLY A 42 -0.52 -24.54 15.22
C GLY A 42 -1.92 -24.45 14.62
N MET A 43 -2.26 -23.32 13.99
CA MET A 43 -3.48 -23.18 13.19
C MET A 43 -3.27 -23.76 11.80
N GLN A 44 -4.37 -24.13 11.13
CA GLN A 44 -4.42 -24.32 9.69
C GLN A 44 -4.82 -23.00 9.03
N VAL A 45 -4.39 -22.77 7.78
CA VAL A 45 -4.70 -21.53 7.07
C VAL A 45 -5.31 -21.83 5.70
N ILE A 46 -6.42 -21.16 5.42
CA ILE A 46 -7.04 -21.03 4.09
C ILE A 46 -7.09 -19.56 3.72
N TYR A 47 -6.79 -19.21 2.47
CA TYR A 47 -6.87 -17.83 2.01
C TYR A 47 -7.63 -17.70 0.70
N HIS A 48 -8.19 -16.54 0.47
CA HIS A 48 -8.80 -16.14 -0.80
C HIS A 48 -8.27 -14.78 -1.24
N ASP A 49 -7.89 -14.70 -2.52
CA ASP A 49 -7.47 -13.44 -3.18
C ASP A 49 -7.99 -13.44 -4.62
N VAL A 50 -8.18 -12.28 -5.20
CA VAL A 50 -8.61 -12.10 -6.59
C VAL A 50 -7.52 -12.47 -7.62
N VAL A 51 -6.27 -12.53 -7.15
CA VAL A 51 -5.11 -12.97 -7.96
C VAL A 51 -4.64 -14.34 -7.46
N PRO A 52 -4.22 -15.26 -8.36
CA PRO A 52 -3.57 -16.48 -7.95
C PRO A 52 -2.19 -16.16 -7.34
N LEU A 53 -2.02 -16.47 -6.06
CA LEU A 53 -0.79 -16.20 -5.32
C LEU A 53 -0.21 -17.51 -4.79
N MET A 54 1.12 -17.63 -4.81
CA MET A 54 1.80 -18.76 -4.18
C MET A 54 1.64 -18.66 -2.65
N PRO A 55 1.16 -19.74 -1.99
CA PRO A 55 1.07 -19.74 -0.53
C PRO A 55 2.45 -19.75 0.11
N LEU A 56 2.56 -19.11 1.28
CA LEU A 56 3.67 -19.30 2.20
C LEU A 56 3.31 -20.44 3.15
N GLY A 57 4.28 -21.31 3.42
CA GLY A 57 4.04 -22.47 4.30
C GLY A 57 3.10 -23.50 3.70
N SER A 58 2.14 -23.98 4.48
CA SER A 58 1.12 -24.95 4.11
C SER A 58 -0.28 -24.36 3.90
N ALA A 59 -0.38 -23.04 3.80
CA ALA A 59 -1.65 -22.36 3.57
C ALA A 59 -2.28 -22.81 2.23
N ARG A 60 -3.60 -23.01 2.22
CA ARG A 60 -4.37 -23.45 1.05
C ARG A 60 -5.17 -22.28 0.46
N GLN A 61 -5.14 -22.13 -0.85
CA GLN A 61 -6.03 -21.19 -1.52
C GLN A 61 -7.45 -21.78 -1.61
N ALA A 62 -8.46 -20.99 -1.27
CA ALA A 62 -9.86 -21.31 -1.52
C ALA A 62 -10.25 -20.92 -2.95
N ASP A 63 -11.13 -21.71 -3.56
CA ASP A 63 -11.66 -21.41 -4.90
C ASP A 63 -12.60 -20.20 -4.89
N SER A 64 -13.22 -19.90 -3.75
CA SER A 64 -14.13 -18.76 -3.59
C SER A 64 -14.11 -18.20 -2.16
N LEU A 65 -14.63 -16.98 -2.01
CA LEU A 65 -14.85 -16.37 -0.70
C LEU A 65 -15.83 -17.21 0.13
N GLU A 66 -16.88 -17.74 -0.50
CA GLU A 66 -17.90 -18.58 0.14
C GLU A 66 -17.31 -19.84 0.75
N GLU A 67 -16.40 -20.51 0.04
CA GLU A 67 -15.67 -21.66 0.56
C GLU A 67 -14.92 -21.28 1.83
N LEU A 68 -14.10 -20.24 1.77
CA LEU A 68 -13.33 -19.76 2.92
C LEU A 68 -14.23 -19.47 4.12
N LEU A 69 -15.32 -18.70 3.91
CA LEU A 69 -16.22 -18.32 4.98
C LEU A 69 -16.90 -19.54 5.63
N SER A 70 -17.28 -20.53 4.84
CA SER A 70 -17.97 -21.73 5.34
C SER A 70 -17.06 -22.69 6.12
N GLU A 71 -15.75 -22.64 5.88
CA GLU A 71 -14.79 -23.55 6.52
C GLU A 71 -14.07 -22.93 7.72
N ALA A 72 -13.86 -21.61 7.73
CA ALA A 72 -13.02 -20.95 8.70
C ALA A 72 -13.66 -20.85 10.09
N ASP A 73 -12.85 -21.07 11.14
CA ASP A 73 -13.21 -20.78 12.54
C ASP A 73 -12.97 -19.31 12.90
N PHE A 74 -11.95 -18.71 12.26
CA PHE A 74 -11.61 -17.29 12.34
C PHE A 74 -11.47 -16.75 10.92
N VAL A 75 -12.05 -15.58 10.66
CA VAL A 75 -11.91 -14.87 9.37
C VAL A 75 -11.21 -13.54 9.62
N SER A 76 -10.06 -13.32 8.97
CA SER A 76 -9.28 -12.10 9.05
C SER A 76 -9.23 -11.40 7.70
N ILE A 77 -9.56 -10.10 7.68
CA ILE A 77 -9.71 -9.29 6.47
C ILE A 77 -8.43 -8.46 6.25
N HIS A 78 -7.88 -8.51 5.02
CA HIS A 78 -6.67 -7.81 4.62
C HIS A 78 -6.76 -7.23 3.20
N VAL A 79 -7.97 -6.90 2.75
CA VAL A 79 -8.21 -6.28 1.44
C VAL A 79 -8.11 -4.75 1.53
N PRO A 80 -7.68 -4.05 0.45
CA PRO A 80 -7.73 -2.60 0.37
C PRO A 80 -9.17 -2.08 0.27
N GLU A 81 -9.36 -0.78 0.50
CA GLU A 81 -10.63 -0.11 0.21
C GLU A 81 -10.73 0.21 -1.28
N LEU A 82 -11.58 -0.50 -1.97
CA LEU A 82 -11.92 -0.34 -3.39
C LEU A 82 -13.44 -0.34 -3.54
N PRO A 83 -13.98 0.14 -4.67
CA PRO A 83 -15.43 0.03 -4.93
C PRO A 83 -15.96 -1.41 -4.77
N GLU A 84 -15.17 -2.40 -5.18
CA GLU A 84 -15.52 -3.83 -5.16
C GLU A 84 -15.46 -4.45 -3.75
N THR A 85 -14.66 -3.88 -2.86
CA THR A 85 -14.51 -4.39 -1.48
C THR A 85 -15.39 -3.68 -0.47
N ARG A 86 -16.02 -2.57 -0.85
CA ARG A 86 -16.95 -1.86 0.03
C ARG A 86 -18.18 -2.70 0.31
N GLY A 87 -18.43 -2.94 1.61
CA GLY A 87 -19.56 -3.72 2.08
C GLY A 87 -19.53 -5.19 1.65
N MET A 88 -18.37 -5.71 1.22
CA MET A 88 -18.25 -7.09 0.75
C MET A 88 -18.56 -8.14 1.81
N ILE A 89 -18.45 -7.79 3.08
CA ILE A 89 -18.88 -8.63 4.21
C ILE A 89 -20.17 -8.05 4.76
N GLY A 90 -21.27 -8.53 4.23
CA GLY A 90 -22.63 -8.16 4.61
C GLY A 90 -23.39 -9.31 5.27
N GLU A 91 -24.73 -9.20 5.31
CA GLU A 91 -25.61 -10.19 5.92
C GLU A 91 -25.43 -11.58 5.31
N ARG A 92 -25.33 -11.67 3.98
CA ARG A 92 -25.14 -12.93 3.27
C ARG A 92 -23.81 -13.59 3.65
N GLU A 93 -22.71 -12.86 3.59
CA GLU A 93 -21.37 -13.38 3.88
C GLU A 93 -21.24 -13.77 5.34
N LEU A 94 -21.79 -12.96 6.27
CA LEU A 94 -21.83 -13.32 7.70
C LEU A 94 -22.66 -14.57 7.95
N SER A 95 -23.75 -14.78 7.21
CA SER A 95 -24.59 -15.99 7.33
C SER A 95 -23.89 -17.27 6.82
N LEU A 96 -22.94 -17.13 5.89
CA LEU A 96 -22.13 -18.25 5.37
C LEU A 96 -21.02 -18.68 6.35
N MET A 97 -20.63 -17.82 7.28
CA MET A 97 -19.61 -18.17 8.27
C MET A 97 -20.13 -19.28 9.19
N LYS A 98 -19.22 -20.08 9.73
CA LYS A 98 -19.58 -21.13 10.70
C LYS A 98 -20.31 -20.51 11.92
N PRO A 99 -21.34 -21.15 12.46
CA PRO A 99 -21.93 -20.75 13.74
C PRO A 99 -20.86 -20.73 14.84
N GLY A 100 -20.70 -19.58 15.48
CA GLY A 100 -19.69 -19.37 16.52
C GLY A 100 -18.30 -18.96 16.00
N ALA A 101 -18.12 -18.75 14.70
CA ALA A 101 -16.88 -18.23 14.13
C ALA A 101 -16.60 -16.78 14.54
N TYR A 102 -15.38 -16.36 14.39
CA TYR A 102 -14.91 -15.00 14.77
C TYR A 102 -14.49 -14.20 13.55
N LEU A 103 -14.88 -12.91 13.52
CA LEU A 103 -14.47 -11.97 12.46
C LEU A 103 -13.43 -10.98 12.99
N ILE A 104 -12.35 -10.77 12.22
CA ILE A 104 -11.29 -9.82 12.55
C ILE A 104 -11.14 -8.85 11.37
N ASN A 105 -11.31 -7.55 11.62
CA ASN A 105 -11.11 -6.52 10.60
C ASN A 105 -10.11 -5.46 11.08
N ASN A 106 -8.89 -5.58 10.57
CA ASN A 106 -7.81 -4.60 10.73
C ASN A 106 -7.40 -4.02 9.36
N ALA A 107 -8.28 -4.12 8.35
CA ALA A 107 -8.01 -3.65 7.00
C ALA A 107 -8.60 -2.26 6.74
N ARG A 108 -9.90 -2.20 6.42
CA ARG A 108 -10.65 -0.95 6.21
C ARG A 108 -12.07 -1.09 6.75
N GLY A 109 -12.57 -0.03 7.39
CA GLY A 109 -13.86 -0.06 8.05
C GLY A 109 -15.06 -0.24 7.11
N THR A 110 -14.95 0.27 5.90
CA THR A 110 -16.00 0.20 4.87
C THR A 110 -16.19 -1.20 4.27
N VAL A 111 -15.28 -2.15 4.54
CA VAL A 111 -15.37 -3.53 4.03
C VAL A 111 -16.49 -4.32 4.69
N VAL A 112 -16.77 -4.06 5.97
CA VAL A 112 -17.79 -4.76 6.76
C VAL A 112 -19.01 -3.88 6.96
N GLN A 113 -20.20 -4.42 6.70
CA GLN A 113 -21.48 -3.77 7.02
C GLN A 113 -21.75 -3.93 8.51
N ILE A 114 -21.41 -2.91 9.30
CA ILE A 114 -21.50 -2.97 10.77
C ILE A 114 -22.93 -3.30 11.28
N PRO A 115 -24.02 -2.75 10.72
CA PRO A 115 -25.38 -3.15 11.15
C PRO A 115 -25.64 -4.66 10.99
N ALA A 116 -25.21 -5.26 9.88
CA ALA A 116 -25.35 -6.70 9.66
C ALA A 116 -24.50 -7.52 10.65
N LEU A 117 -23.27 -7.04 10.96
CA LEU A 117 -22.42 -7.66 11.97
C LEU A 117 -23.05 -7.60 13.37
N VAL A 118 -23.66 -6.49 13.75
CA VAL A 118 -24.35 -6.35 15.03
C VAL A 118 -25.48 -7.37 15.15
N GLU A 119 -26.31 -7.55 14.13
CA GLU A 119 -27.37 -8.55 14.13
C GLU A 119 -26.84 -9.99 14.20
N ALA A 120 -25.74 -10.28 13.49
CA ALA A 120 -25.09 -11.59 13.54
C ALA A 120 -24.48 -11.88 14.93
N LEU A 121 -23.99 -10.87 15.65
CA LEU A 121 -23.50 -10.97 17.02
C LEU A 121 -24.66 -11.16 18.02
N LYS A 122 -25.76 -10.41 17.87
CA LYS A 122 -26.97 -10.53 18.73
C LYS A 122 -27.60 -11.91 18.60
N SER A 123 -27.68 -12.45 17.39
CA SER A 123 -28.18 -13.80 17.14
C SER A 123 -27.23 -14.91 17.61
N GLN A 124 -26.02 -14.56 18.04
CA GLN A 124 -24.94 -15.48 18.40
C GLN A 124 -24.50 -16.40 17.24
N HIS A 125 -24.84 -16.07 15.99
CA HIS A 125 -24.33 -16.76 14.81
C HIS A 125 -22.81 -16.52 14.70
N ILE A 126 -22.38 -15.27 14.83
CA ILE A 126 -20.96 -14.90 14.98
C ILE A 126 -20.60 -14.94 16.48
N GLY A 127 -19.56 -15.71 16.82
CA GLY A 127 -19.11 -15.91 18.19
C GLY A 127 -18.49 -14.66 18.83
N GLY A 128 -17.92 -13.76 18.02
CA GLY A 128 -17.34 -12.48 18.41
C GLY A 128 -16.61 -11.82 17.27
N CYS A 129 -16.18 -10.58 17.46
CA CYS A 129 -15.36 -9.87 16.49
C CYS A 129 -14.28 -9.01 17.14
N ALA A 130 -13.24 -8.69 16.34
CA ALA A 130 -12.23 -7.70 16.66
C ALA A 130 -12.16 -6.68 15.53
N LEU A 131 -12.32 -5.41 15.84
CA LEU A 131 -12.36 -4.30 14.89
C LEU A 131 -11.34 -3.24 15.30
N ASP A 132 -10.42 -2.91 14.40
CA ASP A 132 -9.50 -1.78 14.56
C ASP A 132 -9.89 -0.59 13.68
N VAL A 133 -10.78 -0.83 12.70
CA VAL A 133 -11.17 0.12 11.66
C VAL A 133 -12.70 0.23 11.55
N TYR A 134 -13.19 1.43 11.17
CA TYR A 134 -14.61 1.74 11.15
C TYR A 134 -14.99 2.52 9.89
N PRO A 135 -16.24 2.43 9.40
CA PRO A 135 -16.69 3.14 8.19
C PRO A 135 -16.58 4.67 8.29
N ARG A 136 -16.70 5.21 9.49
CA ARG A 136 -16.62 6.66 9.77
C ARG A 136 -15.80 6.88 11.03
N GLU A 137 -14.52 7.15 10.83
CA GLU A 137 -13.56 7.38 11.91
C GLU A 137 -13.51 8.86 12.30
N PRO A 138 -13.32 9.17 13.59
CA PRO A 138 -13.15 10.55 14.03
C PRO A 138 -11.89 11.18 13.42
N ALA A 139 -12.00 12.43 12.98
CA ALA A 139 -10.86 13.17 12.44
C ALA A 139 -9.83 13.60 13.51
N LYS A 140 -10.24 13.61 14.81
CA LYS A 140 -9.40 14.04 15.94
C LYS A 140 -9.63 13.12 17.13
N ASN A 141 -8.57 12.92 17.91
CA ASN A 141 -8.67 12.24 19.19
C ASN A 141 -9.51 13.04 20.17
N GLY A 142 -10.30 12.37 21.01
CA GLY A 142 -11.11 13.04 22.02
C GLY A 142 -12.05 12.10 22.78
N VAL A 143 -12.50 12.57 23.91
CA VAL A 143 -13.54 11.87 24.70
C VAL A 143 -14.85 11.92 23.91
N ASN A 144 -15.54 10.78 23.78
CA ASN A 144 -16.79 10.61 23.02
C ASN A 144 -16.67 10.94 21.51
N ALA A 145 -15.46 11.09 20.96
CA ALA A 145 -15.27 11.40 19.55
C ALA A 145 -15.86 10.33 18.61
N PHE A 146 -15.91 9.07 19.04
CA PHE A 146 -16.47 7.96 18.27
C PHE A 146 -18.01 7.88 18.34
N ASN A 147 -18.61 8.32 19.44
CA ASN A 147 -20.05 8.28 19.68
C ASN A 147 -20.70 9.57 19.14
N ASN A 148 -20.90 9.63 17.84
CA ASN A 148 -21.52 10.75 17.15
C ASN A 148 -22.68 10.27 16.27
N ASP A 149 -23.49 11.18 15.77
CA ASP A 149 -24.66 10.90 14.91
C ASP A 149 -24.29 10.17 13.59
N LEU A 150 -23.01 10.10 13.25
CA LEU A 150 -22.53 9.40 12.07
C LEU A 150 -22.38 7.88 12.29
N ASN A 151 -22.32 7.44 13.55
CA ASN A 151 -22.13 6.06 13.95
C ASN A 151 -23.30 5.57 14.82
N GLU A 152 -24.52 5.60 14.28
CA GLU A 152 -25.76 5.19 14.97
C GLU A 152 -25.68 3.78 15.56
N TRP A 153 -24.92 2.89 14.90
CA TRP A 153 -24.67 1.51 15.33
C TRP A 153 -23.64 1.40 16.48
N ALA A 154 -22.92 2.48 16.82
CA ALA A 154 -21.79 2.42 17.76
C ALA A 154 -22.18 1.94 19.14
N SER A 155 -23.29 2.44 19.69
CA SER A 155 -23.78 2.06 21.03
C SER A 155 -24.21 0.59 21.07
N GLU A 156 -24.81 0.07 20.01
CA GLU A 156 -25.20 -1.33 19.93
C GLU A 156 -23.98 -2.25 19.84
N LEU A 157 -23.00 -1.90 19.01
CA LEU A 157 -21.76 -2.65 18.89
C LEU A 157 -20.97 -2.66 20.22
N GLN A 158 -20.86 -1.50 20.88
CA GLN A 158 -20.19 -1.35 22.17
C GLN A 158 -20.87 -2.15 23.30
N SER A 159 -22.18 -2.38 23.20
CA SER A 159 -22.92 -3.17 24.18
C SER A 159 -22.67 -4.68 24.10
N GLN A 160 -22.09 -5.16 22.99
CA GLN A 160 -21.81 -6.58 22.81
C GLN A 160 -20.59 -7.01 23.64
N ALA A 161 -20.74 -8.02 24.49
CA ALA A 161 -19.68 -8.48 25.38
C ALA A 161 -18.53 -9.22 24.66
N ASN A 162 -18.76 -9.68 23.44
CA ASN A 162 -17.85 -10.47 22.62
C ASN A 162 -17.20 -9.67 21.48
N VAL A 163 -17.06 -8.35 21.67
CA VAL A 163 -16.45 -7.43 20.73
C VAL A 163 -15.17 -6.82 21.30
N ILE A 164 -14.10 -6.85 20.54
CA ILE A 164 -12.86 -6.12 20.81
C ILE A 164 -12.82 -4.93 19.87
N MET A 165 -12.63 -3.73 20.40
CA MET A 165 -12.57 -2.50 19.63
C MET A 165 -11.29 -1.74 19.95
N THR A 166 -10.56 -1.33 18.92
CA THR A 166 -9.37 -0.49 19.03
C THR A 166 -9.46 0.69 18.04
N PRO A 167 -8.84 1.84 18.33
CA PRO A 167 -9.04 3.08 17.58
C PRO A 167 -8.05 3.23 16.42
N HIS A 168 -8.05 2.28 15.46
CA HIS A 168 -7.19 2.26 14.26
C HIS A 168 -5.69 2.39 14.60
N ILE A 169 -5.24 1.53 15.51
CA ILE A 169 -3.87 1.57 16.04
C ILE A 169 -2.95 0.47 15.48
N GLY A 170 -3.43 -0.38 14.56
CA GLY A 170 -2.63 -1.48 14.00
C GLY A 170 -1.31 -1.04 13.37
N GLY A 171 -1.29 0.13 12.73
CA GLY A 171 -0.09 0.77 12.17
C GLY A 171 0.49 1.91 13.02
N SER A 172 -0.03 2.15 14.22
CA SER A 172 0.31 3.32 15.05
C SER A 172 1.30 2.98 16.17
N THR A 173 2.33 2.19 15.85
CA THR A 173 3.48 1.96 16.73
C THR A 173 4.67 2.79 16.28
N GLU A 174 5.58 3.13 17.19
CA GLU A 174 6.80 3.87 16.87
C GLU A 174 7.65 3.14 15.81
N GLU A 175 7.75 1.83 15.93
CA GLU A 175 8.49 0.99 14.99
C GLU A 175 7.85 0.97 13.61
N ALA A 176 6.52 0.87 13.51
CA ALA A 176 5.80 0.89 12.25
C ALA A 176 5.94 2.26 11.56
N GLN A 177 5.77 3.36 12.29
CA GLN A 177 5.94 4.71 11.74
C GLN A 177 7.37 4.95 11.24
N ARG A 178 8.38 4.49 11.99
CA ARG A 178 9.77 4.54 11.55
C ARG A 178 10.02 3.70 10.30
N ALA A 179 9.51 2.47 10.26
CA ALA A 179 9.69 1.58 9.12
C ALA A 179 9.01 2.14 7.85
N ILE A 180 7.80 2.72 7.97
CA ILE A 180 7.10 3.42 6.88
C ILE A 180 7.96 4.58 6.37
N GLY A 181 8.50 5.41 7.26
CA GLY A 181 9.36 6.54 6.89
C GLY A 181 10.60 6.08 6.10
N VAL A 182 11.25 5.02 6.53
CA VAL A 182 12.42 4.45 5.84
C VAL A 182 12.02 3.89 4.46
N GLU A 183 10.93 3.11 4.37
CA GLU A 183 10.49 2.52 3.11
C GLU A 183 10.09 3.59 2.08
N VAL A 184 9.33 4.61 2.50
CA VAL A 184 8.94 5.73 1.63
C VAL A 184 10.17 6.50 1.15
N SER A 185 11.12 6.78 2.05
CA SER A 185 12.37 7.45 1.68
C SER A 185 13.18 6.65 0.68
N ASN A 186 13.31 5.34 0.88
CA ASN A 186 14.02 4.45 -0.04
C ASN A 186 13.31 4.38 -1.41
N ALA A 187 11.98 4.31 -1.44
CA ALA A 187 11.21 4.30 -2.68
C ALA A 187 11.40 5.61 -3.46
N LEU A 188 11.35 6.76 -2.79
CA LEU A 188 11.61 8.06 -3.40
C LEU A 188 13.05 8.17 -3.93
N CYS A 189 14.04 7.73 -3.16
CA CYS A 189 15.43 7.71 -3.61
C CYS A 189 15.61 6.81 -4.85
N ARG A 190 15.01 5.64 -4.88
CA ARG A 190 15.04 4.75 -6.05
C ARG A 190 14.38 5.40 -7.27
N TYR A 191 13.23 6.04 -7.08
CA TYR A 191 12.56 6.76 -8.16
C TYR A 191 13.40 7.94 -8.68
N LEU A 192 13.93 8.78 -7.79
CA LEU A 192 14.72 9.96 -8.17
C LEU A 192 16.03 9.57 -8.85
N ASN A 193 16.76 8.59 -8.32
CA ASN A 193 18.08 8.22 -8.82
C ASN A 193 18.02 7.26 -10.01
N PHE A 194 17.05 6.35 -10.05
CA PHE A 194 17.04 5.26 -11.04
C PHE A 194 15.74 5.19 -11.86
N GLY A 195 14.77 6.06 -11.61
CA GLY A 195 13.47 6.00 -12.29
C GLY A 195 12.59 4.83 -11.89
N VAL A 196 13.00 4.01 -10.92
CA VAL A 196 12.25 2.81 -10.50
C VAL A 196 11.01 3.21 -9.73
N SER A 197 9.84 2.73 -10.18
CA SER A 197 8.52 3.03 -9.58
C SER A 197 7.89 1.83 -8.86
N THR A 198 8.70 0.86 -8.43
CA THR A 198 8.23 -0.32 -7.70
C THR A 198 7.46 0.08 -6.43
N GLY A 199 6.27 -0.48 -6.27
CA GLY A 199 5.36 -0.18 -5.15
C GLY A 199 4.49 1.06 -5.35
N ALA A 200 4.51 1.69 -6.54
CA ALA A 200 3.61 2.78 -6.87
C ALA A 200 2.16 2.27 -6.97
N VAL A 201 1.21 2.94 -6.29
CA VAL A 201 -0.20 2.53 -6.29
C VAL A 201 -1.06 3.28 -7.31
N ASN A 202 -0.61 4.44 -7.80
CA ASN A 202 -1.33 5.31 -8.72
C ASN A 202 -0.52 5.69 -9.97
N PHE A 203 0.54 4.95 -10.24
CA PHE A 203 1.47 5.16 -11.35
C PHE A 203 1.94 3.80 -11.88
N PRO A 204 2.27 3.65 -13.18
CA PRO A 204 2.77 2.38 -13.71
C PRO A 204 4.01 1.88 -12.96
N GLU A 205 4.04 0.58 -12.67
CA GLU A 205 5.14 -0.02 -11.90
C GLU A 205 6.22 -0.54 -12.84
N VAL A 206 7.37 0.11 -12.82
CA VAL A 206 8.52 -0.23 -13.67
C VAL A 206 9.76 -0.40 -12.80
N ASN A 207 10.46 -1.52 -13.02
CA ASN A 207 11.70 -1.84 -12.34
C ASN A 207 12.78 -2.21 -13.36
N LEU A 208 13.82 -1.41 -13.44
CA LEU A 208 15.00 -1.67 -14.26
C LEU A 208 16.24 -1.58 -13.35
N ARG A 209 17.12 -2.60 -13.42
CA ARG A 209 18.32 -2.61 -12.58
C ARG A 209 19.13 -1.32 -12.74
N PRO A 210 19.85 -0.84 -11.73
CA PRO A 210 20.71 0.33 -11.84
C PRO A 210 21.73 0.17 -12.98
N ILE A 211 22.13 1.29 -13.57
CA ILE A 211 23.27 1.35 -14.47
C ILE A 211 24.52 1.03 -13.64
N MET A 212 25.32 0.08 -14.08
CA MET A 212 26.54 -0.35 -13.37
C MET A 212 27.71 0.57 -13.71
N GLU A 213 28.69 0.68 -12.80
CA GLU A 213 29.89 1.52 -13.01
C GLU A 213 30.67 1.18 -14.29
N GLN A 214 30.59 -0.07 -14.75
CA GLN A 214 31.22 -0.52 -15.99
C GLN A 214 30.47 -0.07 -17.26
N GLU A 215 29.20 0.34 -17.12
CA GLU A 215 28.37 0.85 -18.22
C GLU A 215 28.67 2.36 -18.45
N VAL A 216 29.93 2.68 -18.65
CA VAL A 216 30.41 4.06 -18.89
C VAL A 216 29.79 4.57 -20.18
N ARG A 217 29.22 5.80 -20.17
CA ARG A 217 28.48 6.46 -21.25
C ARG A 217 27.05 5.95 -21.47
N SER A 218 26.48 5.21 -20.52
CA SER A 218 25.06 4.88 -20.57
C SER A 218 24.25 5.91 -19.82
N ILE A 219 23.13 6.31 -20.39
CA ILE A 219 22.15 7.20 -19.74
C ILE A 219 20.85 6.45 -19.55
N ARG A 220 20.10 6.83 -18.53
CA ARG A 220 18.72 6.38 -18.31
C ARG A 220 17.74 7.45 -18.74
N LEU A 221 16.93 7.11 -19.72
CA LEU A 221 15.77 7.86 -20.14
C LEU A 221 14.55 7.41 -19.33
N CYS A 222 13.85 8.37 -18.71
CA CYS A 222 12.55 8.16 -18.05
C CYS A 222 11.50 8.95 -18.83
N TYR A 223 10.51 8.27 -19.39
CA TYR A 223 9.50 8.89 -20.23
C TYR A 223 8.09 8.51 -19.76
N VAL A 224 7.32 9.52 -19.40
CA VAL A 224 5.89 9.39 -19.06
C VAL A 224 5.08 9.88 -20.25
N HIS A 225 4.13 9.08 -20.69
CA HIS A 225 3.31 9.42 -21.85
C HIS A 225 1.88 8.92 -21.74
N HIS A 226 0.98 9.47 -22.54
CA HIS A 226 -0.36 8.92 -22.70
C HIS A 226 -0.29 7.52 -23.31
N ASN A 227 -1.03 6.57 -22.73
CA ASN A 227 -1.13 5.20 -23.23
C ASN A 227 -2.04 5.15 -24.45
N GLN A 228 -1.47 5.42 -25.62
CA GLN A 228 -2.17 5.47 -26.90
C GLN A 228 -1.39 4.79 -28.03
N PRO A 229 -2.10 4.28 -29.06
CA PRO A 229 -1.45 3.66 -30.21
C PRO A 229 -0.42 4.58 -30.86
N GLY A 230 0.75 4.02 -31.22
CA GLY A 230 1.83 4.74 -31.87
C GLY A 230 2.83 5.44 -30.94
N ALA A 231 2.54 5.58 -29.63
CA ALA A 231 3.43 6.24 -28.69
C ALA A 231 4.81 5.56 -28.63
N LEU A 232 4.86 4.23 -28.46
CA LEU A 232 6.11 3.48 -28.43
C LEU A 232 6.84 3.46 -29.78
N LEU A 233 6.12 3.49 -30.91
CA LEU A 233 6.73 3.62 -32.21
C LEU A 233 7.51 4.94 -32.31
N ALA A 234 6.87 6.06 -31.95
CA ALA A 234 7.53 7.36 -31.96
C ALA A 234 8.77 7.42 -31.04
N VAL A 235 8.69 6.80 -29.85
CA VAL A 235 9.85 6.68 -28.95
C VAL A 235 10.97 5.91 -29.64
N ASN A 236 10.69 4.73 -30.19
CA ASN A 236 11.70 3.86 -30.81
C ASN A 236 12.31 4.47 -32.08
N GLU A 237 11.55 5.28 -32.83
CA GLU A 237 12.10 6.05 -33.97
C GLU A 237 13.07 7.15 -33.53
N ILE A 238 12.89 7.70 -32.33
CA ILE A 238 13.76 8.74 -31.77
C ILE A 238 15.05 8.13 -31.22
N ILE A 239 14.93 7.07 -30.41
CA ILE A 239 16.09 6.47 -29.72
C ILE A 239 16.79 5.39 -30.56
N GLY A 240 16.14 4.88 -31.61
CA GLY A 240 16.64 3.75 -32.41
C GLY A 240 17.88 4.05 -33.27
N SER A 241 18.34 5.30 -33.35
CA SER A 241 19.66 5.64 -33.94
C SER A 241 20.81 5.37 -32.96
N HIS A 242 20.54 5.06 -31.72
CA HIS A 242 21.49 4.76 -30.66
C HIS A 242 21.35 3.31 -30.20
N ASN A 243 22.33 2.80 -29.49
CA ASN A 243 22.22 1.47 -28.90
C ASN A 243 21.34 1.50 -27.64
N VAL A 244 20.20 0.81 -27.68
CA VAL A 244 19.29 0.65 -26.55
C VAL A 244 19.64 -0.65 -25.84
N ASP A 245 20.34 -0.55 -24.72
CA ASP A 245 20.79 -1.72 -23.94
C ASP A 245 19.64 -2.40 -23.21
N LYS A 246 18.70 -1.60 -22.71
CA LYS A 246 17.55 -2.07 -21.94
C LYS A 246 16.37 -1.14 -22.18
N GLN A 247 15.19 -1.70 -22.25
CA GLN A 247 13.95 -0.96 -22.33
C GLN A 247 12.85 -1.73 -21.64
N ILE A 248 12.07 -1.04 -20.82
CA ILE A 248 10.89 -1.59 -20.15
C ILE A 248 9.79 -0.52 -20.12
N THR A 249 8.57 -0.94 -20.30
CA THR A 249 7.41 -0.06 -20.19
C THR A 249 6.27 -0.80 -19.51
N ASP A 250 5.49 -0.07 -18.74
CA ASP A 250 4.23 -0.52 -18.18
C ASP A 250 3.20 0.61 -18.27
N SER A 251 1.92 0.26 -18.19
CA SER A 251 0.83 1.22 -18.29
C SER A 251 -0.24 0.97 -17.22
N LEU A 252 -0.75 2.05 -16.67
CA LEU A 252 -1.88 2.05 -15.76
C LEU A 252 -2.93 3.03 -16.29
N LYS A 253 -4.06 2.51 -16.80
CA LYS A 253 -5.11 3.29 -17.46
C LYS A 253 -4.55 4.11 -18.63
N ASP A 254 -4.67 5.43 -18.55
CA ASP A 254 -4.29 6.36 -19.61
C ASP A 254 -2.83 6.79 -19.56
N ILE A 255 -2.08 6.36 -18.55
CA ILE A 255 -0.68 6.72 -18.37
C ILE A 255 0.21 5.51 -18.63
N ALA A 256 1.28 5.71 -19.36
CA ALA A 256 2.36 4.75 -19.54
C ALA A 256 3.68 5.35 -19.08
N TYR A 257 4.56 4.50 -18.55
CA TYR A 257 5.89 4.87 -18.11
C TYR A 257 6.92 3.95 -18.73
N LEU A 258 7.92 4.56 -19.37
CA LEU A 258 9.02 3.85 -20.03
C LEU A 258 10.33 4.23 -19.39
N LEU A 259 11.15 3.21 -19.10
CA LEU A 259 12.58 3.36 -18.81
C LEU A 259 13.39 2.75 -19.96
N ALA A 260 14.40 3.47 -20.44
CA ALA A 260 15.37 2.94 -21.38
C ALA A 260 16.79 3.33 -20.98
N ASP A 261 17.71 2.38 -21.02
CA ASP A 261 19.15 2.62 -20.92
C ASP A 261 19.73 2.65 -22.33
N ILE A 262 20.39 3.76 -22.64
CA ILE A 262 20.95 4.05 -23.97
C ILE A 262 22.44 4.29 -23.79
N SER A 263 23.27 3.59 -24.58
CA SER A 263 24.72 3.73 -24.53
C SER A 263 25.30 4.50 -25.72
N ASP A 264 26.53 4.95 -25.55
CA ASP A 264 27.31 5.68 -26.54
C ASP A 264 26.64 6.96 -27.07
N VAL A 265 25.95 7.68 -26.18
CA VAL A 265 25.30 8.96 -26.50
C VAL A 265 26.18 10.15 -26.10
N SER A 266 26.27 11.14 -26.97
CA SER A 266 26.89 12.41 -26.65
C SER A 266 25.92 13.34 -25.93
N GLU A 267 26.45 14.42 -25.36
CA GLU A 267 25.62 15.45 -24.72
C GLU A 267 24.63 16.11 -25.69
N SER A 268 25.05 16.30 -26.96
CA SER A 268 24.15 16.80 -28.00
C SER A 268 23.03 15.82 -28.34
N ASP A 269 23.32 14.51 -28.31
CA ASP A 269 22.31 13.48 -28.59
C ASP A 269 21.27 13.43 -27.45
N ILE A 270 21.72 13.58 -26.21
CA ILE A 270 20.80 13.66 -25.02
C ILE A 270 19.83 14.83 -25.18
N GLN A 271 20.31 16.00 -25.56
CA GLN A 271 19.50 17.19 -25.78
C GLN A 271 18.52 16.99 -26.96
N ASP A 272 18.96 16.40 -28.08
CA ASP A 272 18.08 16.10 -29.21
C ASP A 272 16.98 15.09 -28.83
N ILE A 273 17.35 13.98 -28.20
CA ILE A 273 16.41 12.96 -27.75
C ILE A 273 15.36 13.59 -26.81
N HIS A 274 15.80 14.37 -25.81
CA HIS A 274 14.90 15.04 -24.87
C HIS A 274 13.95 15.98 -25.60
N MET A 275 14.47 16.83 -26.49
CA MET A 275 13.67 17.79 -27.24
C MET A 275 12.64 17.09 -28.15
N ARG A 276 13.05 16.03 -28.85
CA ARG A 276 12.17 15.29 -29.78
C ARG A 276 11.08 14.55 -29.03
N LEU A 277 11.42 13.87 -27.92
CA LEU A 277 10.44 13.17 -27.08
C LEU A 277 9.43 14.13 -26.45
N SER A 278 9.90 15.28 -25.96
CA SER A 278 9.01 16.31 -25.38
C SER A 278 8.00 16.88 -26.37
N LYS A 279 8.30 16.82 -27.68
CA LYS A 279 7.42 17.28 -28.76
C LYS A 279 6.48 16.21 -29.30
N THR A 280 6.60 14.95 -28.84
CA THR A 280 5.66 13.91 -29.29
C THR A 280 4.26 14.19 -28.77
N PRO A 281 3.19 13.90 -29.53
CA PRO A 281 1.80 14.18 -29.11
C PRO A 281 1.39 13.45 -27.84
N ALA A 282 2.04 12.31 -27.53
CA ALA A 282 1.76 11.51 -26.36
C ALA A 282 2.54 11.96 -25.10
N SER A 283 3.50 12.87 -25.22
CA SER A 283 4.40 13.25 -24.15
C SER A 283 3.70 13.91 -22.97
N ILE A 284 3.99 13.43 -21.77
CA ILE A 284 3.59 14.07 -20.50
C ILE A 284 4.85 14.61 -19.80
N LEU A 285 5.89 13.78 -19.67
CA LEU A 285 7.13 14.15 -18.99
C LEU A 285 8.29 13.35 -19.57
N VAL A 286 9.39 14.03 -19.88
CA VAL A 286 10.69 13.44 -20.20
C VAL A 286 11.66 13.81 -19.11
N ARG A 287 12.34 12.82 -18.53
CA ARG A 287 13.44 13.02 -17.59
C ARG A 287 14.65 12.21 -18.06
N GLY A 288 15.75 12.89 -18.27
CA GLY A 288 17.07 12.34 -18.57
C GLY A 288 18.11 13.05 -17.72
N PRO A 289 19.38 12.74 -17.85
CA PRO A 289 20.42 13.54 -17.24
C PRO A 289 20.29 14.98 -17.76
N CYS A 290 19.86 15.90 -16.89
CA CYS A 290 19.73 17.32 -17.23
C CYS A 290 21.12 17.93 -17.38
N THR A 291 21.40 18.43 -18.58
CA THR A 291 22.55 19.29 -18.86
C THR A 291 22.20 20.77 -18.76
N ASP A 292 21.18 21.12 -17.96
CA ASP A 292 20.80 22.50 -17.76
C ASP A 292 21.79 23.14 -16.77
N PRO A 293 22.63 24.12 -17.20
CA PRO A 293 23.64 24.75 -16.35
C PRO A 293 23.06 25.48 -15.13
N ASP A 294 21.77 25.85 -15.17
CA ASP A 294 21.08 26.49 -14.06
C ASP A 294 20.40 25.48 -13.09
N SER A 295 20.29 24.19 -13.46
CA SER A 295 19.79 23.12 -12.60
C SER A 295 20.90 22.40 -11.82
N SER A 296 22.08 22.99 -11.71
CA SER A 296 23.28 22.41 -11.08
C SER A 296 23.13 22.04 -9.59
N SER A 297 21.95 22.24 -9.00
CA SER A 297 21.67 21.84 -7.63
C SER A 297 20.98 20.49 -7.43
N LEU A 298 20.54 19.78 -8.51
CA LEU A 298 19.71 18.58 -8.33
C LEU A 298 20.16 17.28 -9.04
N LEU A 299 21.11 17.30 -10.00
CA LEU A 299 21.42 16.09 -10.76
C LEU A 299 22.87 15.99 -11.23
N ASN A 300 23.85 16.21 -10.36
CA ASN A 300 25.22 15.77 -10.60
C ASN A 300 25.37 14.31 -10.15
N LEU A 301 24.82 13.36 -10.92
CA LEU A 301 24.80 11.92 -10.60
C LEU A 301 26.18 11.23 -10.75
N HIS A 302 27.19 11.91 -11.33
CA HIS A 302 28.53 11.33 -11.49
C HIS A 302 29.48 11.57 -10.32
N SER A 303 29.11 12.38 -9.32
CA SER A 303 29.99 12.65 -8.13
C SER A 303 29.52 11.97 -6.85
N LEU A 304 28.46 11.20 -6.86
CA LEU A 304 27.96 10.46 -5.69
C LEU A 304 28.29 8.97 -5.78
N SER A 305 29.59 8.65 -5.78
CA SER A 305 30.09 7.30 -5.49
C SER A 305 30.03 6.90 -4.03
N THR A 306 29.33 7.69 -3.21
CA THR A 306 28.97 7.33 -1.83
C THR A 306 27.45 7.31 -1.69
N PRO A 307 26.86 6.21 -1.18
CA PRO A 307 25.43 6.18 -0.92
C PRO A 307 25.08 7.30 0.08
N MET A 308 24.19 8.24 -0.30
CA MET A 308 23.66 9.28 0.57
C MET A 308 22.73 8.74 1.68
N CYS A 309 22.78 7.46 1.95
CA CYS A 309 22.17 6.84 3.13
C CYS A 309 23.25 6.59 4.18
N SER A 310 23.69 7.61 4.89
CA SER A 310 24.32 7.41 6.19
C SER A 310 23.23 7.08 7.22
N ALA A 311 23.55 6.23 8.18
CA ALA A 311 22.64 5.70 9.19
C ALA A 311 21.99 6.75 10.14
N ASP A 312 22.20 8.04 9.90
CA ASP A 312 21.69 9.14 10.72
C ASP A 312 20.57 9.88 9.97
N GLY A 313 19.32 9.46 10.21
CA GLY A 313 18.10 10.01 9.60
C GLY A 313 17.79 11.49 9.93
N HIS A 314 18.63 12.20 10.67
CA HIS A 314 18.37 13.59 11.10
C HIS A 314 18.72 14.67 10.07
N ARG A 315 19.49 14.38 9.01
CA ARG A 315 19.87 15.41 8.00
C ARG A 315 18.96 15.52 6.79
N LEU A 316 18.05 14.56 6.56
CA LEU A 316 17.15 14.58 5.40
C LEU A 316 15.94 15.50 5.56
N VAL A 317 15.55 15.85 6.79
CA VAL A 317 14.36 16.69 7.04
C VAL A 317 14.62 18.16 6.70
N GLU A 318 15.85 18.65 6.84
CA GLU A 318 16.18 20.05 6.51
C GLU A 318 16.32 20.32 5.00
N SER A 319 16.71 19.32 4.20
CA SER A 319 16.84 19.51 2.74
C SER A 319 15.49 19.43 2.00
N VAL A 320 14.48 18.77 2.56
CA VAL A 320 13.14 18.68 1.97
C VAL A 320 12.33 19.96 2.19
N SER A 321 12.61 20.72 3.24
CA SER A 321 11.94 22.02 3.50
C SER A 321 12.34 23.12 2.50
N SER A 322 13.53 23.05 1.91
CA SER A 322 13.98 23.99 0.88
C SER A 322 13.45 23.69 -0.53
N LEU A 323 12.93 22.49 -0.77
CA LEU A 323 12.32 22.08 -2.07
C LEU A 323 10.86 22.51 -2.24
N ARG A 324 10.24 23.09 -1.21
CA ARG A 324 8.84 23.54 -1.27
C ARG A 324 8.57 24.81 -2.06
N SER A 325 9.59 25.56 -2.50
CA SER A 325 9.39 26.88 -3.11
C SER A 325 9.56 26.96 -4.63
N ALA A 326 9.92 25.86 -5.33
CA ALA A 326 10.29 26.00 -6.75
C ALA A 326 9.49 25.15 -7.77
N SER A 327 8.57 24.26 -7.38
CA SER A 327 7.99 23.32 -8.35
C SER A 327 6.47 23.01 -8.18
N ILE A 328 5.69 23.81 -7.47
CA ILE A 328 4.29 23.51 -7.15
C ILE A 328 3.27 24.35 -7.95
N GLU A 329 3.66 25.22 -8.86
CA GLU A 329 2.67 26.08 -9.55
C GLU A 329 1.96 25.45 -10.74
N HIS A 330 2.27 24.24 -11.19
CA HIS A 330 1.64 23.65 -12.39
C HIS A 330 0.93 22.28 -12.22
N ALA A 331 0.77 21.78 -11.00
CA ALA A 331 0.06 20.52 -10.74
C ALA A 331 -1.19 20.67 -9.86
N ALA A 332 -1.73 21.87 -9.71
CA ALA A 332 -2.87 22.14 -8.83
C ALA A 332 -4.18 22.25 -9.63
N SER A 333 -4.78 21.11 -10.02
CA SER A 333 -6.20 21.07 -10.42
C SER A 333 -6.94 19.81 -9.95
N TYR A 334 -6.57 19.25 -8.80
CA TYR A 334 -7.45 18.33 -8.07
C TYR A 334 -7.42 18.69 -6.58
N PRO A 335 -8.57 18.88 -5.91
CA PRO A 335 -8.63 19.32 -4.53
C PRO A 335 -8.24 18.19 -3.59
N TRP A 336 -7.06 18.30 -2.99
CA TRP A 336 -6.66 17.51 -1.83
C TRP A 336 -6.97 18.33 -0.57
N THR A 337 -8.05 18.02 0.13
CA THR A 337 -8.35 18.56 1.46
C THR A 337 -7.81 17.61 2.52
N GLY A 338 -6.65 17.92 3.05
CA GLY A 338 -6.06 17.20 4.16
C GLY A 338 -5.07 18.10 4.88
N ASN A 339 -5.58 18.92 5.82
CA ASN A 339 -4.75 19.68 6.75
C ASN A 339 -4.09 18.75 7.76
N ALA A 340 -2.77 18.64 7.70
CA ALA A 340 -1.96 18.14 8.81
C ALA A 340 -1.10 19.30 9.33
N GLU A 341 -1.60 20.01 10.31
CA GLU A 341 -0.78 20.85 11.17
C GLU A 341 -0.12 19.97 12.23
N CYS A 342 1.21 19.87 12.17
CA CYS A 342 2.03 19.31 13.22
C CYS A 342 2.31 20.44 14.22
N GLU A 343 1.59 20.52 15.34
CA GLU A 343 2.00 21.31 16.49
C GLU A 343 2.98 20.49 17.34
N SER A 344 4.15 21.07 17.53
CA SER A 344 5.18 20.65 18.47
C SER A 344 4.67 20.82 19.91
N VAL A 345 4.74 19.76 20.72
CA VAL A 345 4.74 19.87 22.17
C VAL A 345 6.00 19.22 22.71
N ALA A 346 6.68 20.03 23.52
CA ALA A 346 7.93 19.78 24.21
C ALA A 346 7.89 18.57 25.17
#